data_57652f73f621d273c235e57fff0ddbdb
#
_entry.id   57652f73f621d273c235e57fff0ddbdb
#
_cell.length_a   1.000
_cell.length_b   1.000
_cell.length_c   1.000
_cell.angle_alpha   90.00
_cell.angle_beta   90.00
_cell.angle_gamma   90.00
#
_symmetry.space_group_name_H-M   'P 1'
#
loop_
_entity.id
_entity.type
_entity.pdbx_description
1 polymer ?
#
loop_
_entity_poly.entity_id
_entity_poly.type
_entity_poly.pdbx_seq_one_letter_code
_entity_poly.pdbx_strand_id
1 'polypeptide(L)'
;MTLLIFSRLYMQKTFQEISKSWCETKRPIVKHSTMCAYLLTLQTHLLPYFGTKTIITEDDVQQFVIHKLSCGLARKTIRDMVAVLKSVAKYGRKHKIFPFEDWEIEYPTNTELPRLPTLTIKHQRILMRHLIEKPTAQNIGVLLALCTGMRIGEVCALQWQDVDFRQRIITVRHTVGRVYNCELKSTEKIHSSPKTRNSYRDIPISKHLFQCLKTVKKVSASPYVVGSSEHSKEPRSYRDYFSRLLKRLDIPQIVFHVSSHNKIF
;
A
#
# COMPACT_ATOMS: atom_id res chain seq x y z
N MET A 1 43.49 11.01 -2.21
CA MET A 1 43.90 10.91 -0.77
C MET A 1 42.77 10.51 0.16
N THR A 2 41.54 10.91 -0.08
CA THR A 2 40.36 10.60 0.76
C THR A 2 39.97 9.11 0.78
N LEU A 3 40.05 8.39 -0.33
CA LEU A 3 39.74 6.97 -0.46
C LEU A 3 40.66 6.03 0.37
N LEU A 4 41.93 6.38 0.53
CA LEU A 4 42.90 5.58 1.29
C LEU A 4 42.73 5.69 2.81
N ILE A 5 42.17 6.79 3.30
CA ILE A 5 41.87 6.98 4.74
C ILE A 5 40.62 6.18 5.14
N PHE A 6 39.63 6.05 4.25
CA PHE A 6 38.43 5.26 4.50
C PHE A 6 38.70 3.76 4.59
N SER A 7 39.68 3.22 3.84
CA SER A 7 40.01 1.79 3.84
C SER A 7 40.58 1.29 5.17
N ARG A 8 41.20 2.17 5.98
CA ARG A 8 41.78 1.82 7.30
C ARG A 8 40.76 1.84 8.47
N LEU A 9 39.61 2.50 8.29
CA LEU A 9 38.63 2.71 9.35
C LEU A 9 37.44 1.74 9.34
N TYR A 10 37.21 1.05 8.21
CA TYR A 10 36.05 0.18 8.03
C TYR A 10 36.50 -1.26 7.74
N MET A 11 35.88 -2.23 8.42
CA MET A 11 35.93 -3.63 7.98
C MET A 11 35.05 -3.72 6.71
N GLN A 12 35.68 -3.70 5.54
CA GLN A 12 34.99 -3.62 4.25
C GLN A 12 34.12 -4.84 4.01
N LYS A 13 32.80 -4.67 4.17
CA LYS A 13 31.78 -5.63 3.77
C LYS A 13 31.10 -5.16 2.50
N THR A 14 30.66 -6.10 1.70
CA THR A 14 29.85 -5.83 0.50
C THR A 14 28.48 -5.29 0.87
N PHE A 15 27.84 -4.57 -0.07
CA PHE A 15 26.47 -4.10 0.13
C PHE A 15 25.50 -5.25 0.41
N GLN A 16 25.70 -6.43 -0.20
CA GLN A 16 24.92 -7.63 0.05
C GLN A 16 25.04 -8.08 1.51
N GLU A 17 26.25 -8.14 2.07
CA GLU A 17 26.46 -8.56 3.46
C GLU A 17 25.84 -7.59 4.46
N ILE A 18 26.02 -6.27 4.23
CA ILE A 18 25.41 -5.28 5.12
C ILE A 18 23.88 -5.25 5.00
N SER A 19 23.33 -5.48 3.81
CA SER A 19 21.88 -5.54 3.62
C SER A 19 21.26 -6.71 4.36
N LYS A 20 21.95 -7.87 4.43
CA LYS A 20 21.52 -9.03 5.21
C LYS A 20 21.44 -8.67 6.69
N SER A 21 22.53 -8.15 7.26
CA SER A 21 22.59 -7.75 8.68
C SER A 21 21.57 -6.64 9.00
N TRP A 22 21.37 -5.68 8.08
CA TRP A 22 20.35 -4.65 8.22
C TRP A 22 18.92 -5.24 8.26
N CYS A 23 18.62 -6.21 7.39
CA CYS A 23 17.34 -6.91 7.38
C CYS A 23 17.07 -7.61 8.71
N GLU A 24 18.07 -8.29 9.29
CA GLU A 24 17.96 -8.96 10.60
C GLU A 24 17.57 -7.97 11.71
N THR A 25 18.19 -6.77 11.72
CA THR A 25 17.86 -5.73 12.71
C THR A 25 16.51 -5.09 12.47
N LYS A 26 16.01 -5.05 11.21
CA LYS A 26 14.72 -4.45 10.88
C LYS A 26 13.54 -5.39 11.13
N ARG A 27 13.73 -6.69 10.98
CA ARG A 27 12.68 -7.71 11.08
C ARG A 27 11.84 -7.61 12.38
N PRO A 28 12.39 -7.43 13.58
CA PRO A 28 11.61 -7.29 14.81
C PRO A 28 10.96 -5.90 14.98
N ILE A 29 11.37 -4.88 14.19
CA ILE A 29 10.97 -3.49 14.40
C ILE A 29 9.86 -3.06 13.44
N VAL A 30 9.84 -3.60 12.22
CA VAL A 30 8.89 -3.19 11.18
C VAL A 30 7.79 -4.22 10.98
N LYS A 31 6.64 -3.79 10.45
CA LYS A 31 5.56 -4.71 10.09
C LYS A 31 6.03 -5.69 9.00
N HIS A 32 5.50 -6.91 9.03
CA HIS A 32 5.79 -7.94 8.03
C HIS A 32 5.67 -7.44 6.59
N SER A 33 4.59 -6.71 6.26
CA SER A 33 4.39 -6.10 4.93
C SER A 33 5.50 -5.13 4.53
N THR A 34 6.07 -4.40 5.48
CA THR A 34 7.19 -3.47 5.23
C THR A 34 8.47 -4.26 4.98
N MET A 35 8.69 -5.33 5.75
CA MET A 35 9.86 -6.19 5.55
C MET A 35 9.82 -6.88 4.17
N CYS A 36 8.66 -7.39 3.76
CA CYS A 36 8.47 -7.94 2.41
C CYS A 36 8.78 -6.91 1.30
N ALA A 37 8.35 -5.67 1.47
CA ALA A 37 8.66 -4.60 0.52
C ALA A 37 10.15 -4.28 0.47
N TYR A 38 10.85 -4.26 1.61
CA TYR A 38 12.30 -4.07 1.66
C TYR A 38 13.04 -5.21 0.96
N LEU A 39 12.70 -6.46 1.27
CA LEU A 39 13.30 -7.64 0.65
C LEU A 39 13.09 -7.64 -0.88
N LEU A 40 11.87 -7.34 -1.33
CA LEU A 40 11.58 -7.24 -2.76
C LEU A 40 12.44 -6.16 -3.43
N THR A 41 12.52 -4.97 -2.83
CA THR A 41 13.35 -3.87 -3.36
C THR A 41 14.82 -4.25 -3.41
N LEU A 42 15.34 -4.85 -2.35
CA LEU A 42 16.72 -5.32 -2.29
C LEU A 42 16.99 -6.37 -3.38
N GLN A 43 16.22 -7.45 -3.42
CA GLN A 43 16.46 -8.58 -4.33
C GLN A 43 16.26 -8.24 -5.80
N THR A 44 15.23 -7.44 -6.11
CA THR A 44 14.87 -7.15 -7.51
C THR A 44 15.67 -5.99 -8.09
N HIS A 45 16.05 -5.01 -7.28
CA HIS A 45 16.61 -3.76 -7.81
C HIS A 45 18.00 -3.41 -7.29
N LEU A 46 18.24 -3.54 -5.98
CA LEU A 46 19.46 -3.02 -5.37
C LEU A 46 20.63 -4.01 -5.39
N LEU A 47 20.40 -5.27 -5.02
CA LEU A 47 21.45 -6.30 -5.00
C LEU A 47 22.02 -6.60 -6.41
N PRO A 48 21.21 -6.70 -7.47
CA PRO A 48 21.75 -6.88 -8.81
C PRO A 48 22.68 -5.75 -9.28
N TYR A 49 22.53 -4.54 -8.73
CA TYR A 49 23.32 -3.37 -9.14
C TYR A 49 24.45 -3.05 -8.17
N PHE A 50 24.23 -3.17 -6.87
CA PHE A 50 25.17 -2.75 -5.83
C PHE A 50 25.74 -3.91 -4.99
N GLY A 51 25.22 -5.13 -5.12
CA GLY A 51 25.45 -6.22 -4.19
C GLY A 51 26.92 -6.51 -3.87
N THR A 52 27.79 -6.48 -4.86
CA THR A 52 29.23 -6.76 -4.74
C THR A 52 30.07 -5.54 -4.35
N LYS A 53 29.48 -4.34 -4.36
CA LYS A 53 30.21 -3.11 -4.05
C LYS A 53 30.51 -3.02 -2.55
N THR A 54 31.73 -2.63 -2.22
CA THR A 54 32.18 -2.32 -0.84
C THR A 54 32.14 -0.82 -0.55
N ILE A 55 32.03 0.00 -1.61
CA ILE A 55 31.85 1.45 -1.57
C ILE A 55 30.80 1.79 -2.63
N ILE A 56 29.90 2.68 -2.30
CA ILE A 56 28.89 3.22 -3.22
C ILE A 56 29.06 4.75 -3.22
N THR A 57 29.36 5.31 -4.37
CA THR A 57 29.51 6.74 -4.55
C THR A 57 28.18 7.40 -4.92
N GLU A 58 28.10 8.71 -4.82
CA GLU A 58 26.95 9.49 -5.30
C GLU A 58 26.70 9.26 -6.80
N ASP A 59 27.77 9.24 -7.61
CA ASP A 59 27.69 8.95 -9.04
C ASP A 59 27.09 7.57 -9.32
N ASP A 60 27.46 6.55 -8.57
CA ASP A 60 26.86 5.20 -8.69
C ASP A 60 25.35 5.24 -8.49
N VAL A 61 24.89 6.02 -7.51
CA VAL A 61 23.45 6.14 -7.21
C VAL A 61 22.76 6.98 -8.27
N GLN A 62 23.42 8.05 -8.76
CA GLN A 62 22.87 8.88 -9.85
C GLN A 62 22.72 8.07 -11.14
N GLN A 63 23.71 7.25 -11.50
CA GLN A 63 23.65 6.35 -12.67
C GLN A 63 22.54 5.29 -12.50
N PHE A 64 22.38 4.74 -11.30
CA PHE A 64 21.25 3.84 -11.00
C PHE A 64 19.91 4.54 -11.21
N VAL A 65 19.73 5.77 -10.76
CA VAL A 65 18.49 6.55 -10.94
C VAL A 65 18.21 6.77 -12.43
N ILE A 66 19.22 7.21 -13.22
CA ILE A 66 19.09 7.43 -14.66
C ILE A 66 18.70 6.11 -15.36
N HIS A 67 19.37 5.02 -15.04
CA HIS A 67 19.05 3.70 -15.60
C HIS A 67 17.62 3.26 -15.26
N LYS A 68 17.14 3.45 -14.01
CA LYS A 68 15.76 3.09 -13.66
C LYS A 68 14.71 3.98 -14.31
N LEU A 69 15.02 5.24 -14.54
CA LEU A 69 14.18 6.15 -15.33
C LEU A 69 14.09 5.70 -16.80
N SER A 70 15.21 5.31 -17.42
CA SER A 70 15.21 4.80 -18.79
C SER A 70 14.44 3.49 -18.93
N CYS A 71 14.36 2.67 -17.87
CA CYS A 71 13.49 1.50 -17.79
C CYS A 71 11.98 1.84 -17.58
N GLY A 72 11.61 3.12 -17.57
CA GLY A 72 10.21 3.55 -17.45
C GLY A 72 9.65 3.50 -16.02
N LEU A 73 10.46 3.36 -14.98
CA LEU A 73 9.98 3.36 -13.61
C LEU A 73 9.58 4.77 -13.16
N ALA A 74 8.49 4.87 -12.41
CA ALA A 74 8.03 6.14 -11.87
C ALA A 74 9.03 6.73 -10.87
N ARG A 75 9.24 8.05 -10.92
CA ARG A 75 10.13 8.80 -10.01
C ARG A 75 9.91 8.45 -8.54
N LYS A 76 8.64 8.34 -8.12
CA LYS A 76 8.31 7.97 -6.73
C LYS A 76 8.87 6.59 -6.35
N THR A 77 8.72 5.60 -7.23
CA THR A 77 9.24 4.24 -7.02
C THR A 77 10.76 4.25 -6.88
N ILE A 78 11.45 5.01 -7.73
CA ILE A 78 12.92 5.13 -7.68
C ILE A 78 13.36 5.82 -6.38
N ARG A 79 12.66 6.87 -5.94
CA ARG A 79 12.93 7.52 -4.64
C ARG A 79 12.77 6.55 -3.46
N ASP A 80 11.74 5.71 -3.50
CA ASP A 80 11.52 4.69 -2.46
C ASP A 80 12.67 3.66 -2.45
N MET A 81 13.19 3.26 -3.63
CA MET A 81 14.39 2.40 -3.74
C MET A 81 15.64 3.06 -3.15
N VAL A 82 15.91 4.32 -3.52
CA VAL A 82 17.06 5.07 -3.01
C VAL A 82 16.95 5.28 -1.49
N ALA A 83 15.74 5.45 -0.95
CA ALA A 83 15.53 5.55 0.50
C ALA A 83 15.93 4.24 1.22
N VAL A 84 15.63 3.08 0.65
CA VAL A 84 16.08 1.78 1.17
C VAL A 84 17.60 1.67 1.08
N LEU A 85 18.20 2.02 -0.06
CA LEU A 85 19.65 2.03 -0.27
C LEU A 85 20.37 2.88 0.79
N LYS A 86 19.91 4.14 0.97
CA LYS A 86 20.44 5.06 1.99
C LYS A 86 20.29 4.48 3.40
N SER A 87 19.18 3.81 3.70
CA SER A 87 18.95 3.21 5.02
C SER A 87 19.91 2.07 5.33
N VAL A 88 20.23 1.23 4.33
CA VAL A 88 21.23 0.15 4.45
C VAL A 88 22.64 0.73 4.60
N ALA A 89 23.00 1.72 3.78
CA ALA A 89 24.32 2.35 3.84
C ALA A 89 24.55 3.11 5.17
N LYS A 90 23.53 3.82 5.69
CA LYS A 90 23.57 4.45 7.02
C LYS A 90 23.78 3.42 8.15
N TYR A 91 23.16 2.23 8.04
CA TYR A 91 23.42 1.14 8.96
C TYR A 91 24.88 0.70 8.90
N GLY A 92 25.41 0.50 7.69
CA GLY A 92 26.84 0.14 7.49
C GLY A 92 27.82 1.14 8.10
N ARG A 93 27.56 2.45 7.91
CA ARG A 93 28.34 3.54 8.52
C ARG A 93 28.29 3.50 10.05
N LYS A 94 27.07 3.36 10.61
CA LYS A 94 26.87 3.29 12.07
C LYS A 94 27.71 2.18 12.71
N HIS A 95 27.83 1.03 12.04
CA HIS A 95 28.57 -0.12 12.54
C HIS A 95 30.05 -0.14 12.06
N LYS A 96 30.53 0.90 11.38
CA LYS A 96 31.90 1.00 10.84
C LYS A 96 32.28 -0.18 9.94
N ILE A 97 31.32 -0.68 9.14
CA ILE A 97 31.51 -1.82 8.22
C ILE A 97 31.29 -1.44 6.75
N PHE A 98 30.78 -0.22 6.48
CA PHE A 98 30.56 0.30 5.13
C PHE A 98 30.63 1.82 5.15
N PRO A 99 31.43 2.46 4.26
CA PRO A 99 31.49 3.90 4.15
C PRO A 99 30.19 4.44 3.55
N PHE A 100 29.72 5.55 4.07
CA PHE A 100 28.56 6.26 3.54
C PHE A 100 28.69 7.76 3.76
N GLU A 101 28.47 8.51 2.70
CA GLU A 101 28.27 9.96 2.71
C GLU A 101 26.82 10.24 2.33
N ASP A 102 26.26 11.40 2.71
CA ASP A 102 24.90 11.76 2.29
C ASP A 102 24.95 12.18 0.81
N TRP A 103 24.29 11.37 -0.03
CA TRP A 103 24.20 11.58 -1.46
C TRP A 103 23.11 12.60 -1.80
N GLU A 104 23.45 13.62 -2.58
CA GLU A 104 22.50 14.57 -3.15
C GLU A 104 22.09 14.07 -4.54
N ILE A 105 20.94 13.43 -4.65
CA ILE A 105 20.48 12.79 -5.87
C ILE A 105 19.50 13.68 -6.61
N GLU A 106 19.80 13.95 -7.88
CA GLU A 106 18.94 14.69 -8.76
C GLU A 106 17.84 13.82 -9.37
N TYR A 107 16.64 14.40 -9.48
CA TYR A 107 15.49 13.76 -10.12
C TYR A 107 14.85 14.73 -11.11
N PRO A 108 14.26 14.23 -12.21
CA PRO A 108 13.57 15.10 -13.15
C PRO A 108 12.52 15.98 -12.46
N THR A 109 12.52 17.28 -12.78
CA THR A 109 11.65 18.27 -12.15
C THR A 109 10.23 18.25 -12.71
N ASN A 110 10.07 17.92 -14.00
CA ASN A 110 8.78 17.98 -14.70
C ASN A 110 8.17 16.59 -14.87
N THR A 111 7.39 16.19 -13.87
CA THR A 111 6.38 15.16 -14.08
C THR A 111 5.02 15.80 -13.81
N GLU A 112 4.27 16.11 -14.86
CA GLU A 112 2.84 16.35 -14.72
C GLU A 112 2.23 15.12 -14.05
N LEU A 113 1.75 15.30 -12.83
CA LEU A 113 1.00 14.23 -12.18
C LEU A 113 -0.28 14.05 -12.98
N PRO A 114 -0.53 12.86 -13.55
CA PRO A 114 -1.77 12.62 -14.26
C PRO A 114 -2.96 12.94 -13.33
N ARG A 115 -3.83 13.82 -13.75
CA ARG A 115 -5.05 14.12 -12.99
C ARG A 115 -5.87 12.84 -12.90
N LEU A 116 -6.02 12.32 -11.70
CA LEU A 116 -6.86 11.15 -11.49
C LEU A 116 -8.30 11.49 -11.86
N PRO A 117 -8.94 10.69 -12.72
CA PRO A 117 -10.34 10.94 -13.09
C PRO A 117 -11.22 10.89 -11.85
N THR A 118 -12.05 11.90 -11.66
CA THR A 118 -13.01 11.98 -10.55
C THR A 118 -14.42 11.72 -11.08
N LEU A 119 -15.30 11.24 -10.20
CA LEU A 119 -16.71 11.07 -10.54
C LEU A 119 -17.40 12.44 -10.69
N THR A 120 -18.08 12.64 -11.80
CA THR A 120 -19.02 13.75 -11.91
C THR A 120 -20.23 13.53 -10.99
N ILE A 121 -20.94 14.61 -10.64
CA ILE A 121 -22.16 14.52 -9.82
C ILE A 121 -23.21 13.60 -10.48
N LYS A 122 -23.32 13.61 -11.81
CA LYS A 122 -24.20 12.70 -12.56
C LYS A 122 -23.83 11.25 -12.33
N HIS A 123 -22.55 10.89 -12.50
CA HIS A 123 -22.07 9.52 -12.31
C HIS A 123 -22.17 9.06 -10.85
N GLN A 124 -21.94 9.96 -9.90
CA GLN A 124 -22.15 9.67 -8.47
C GLN A 124 -23.59 9.29 -8.18
N ARG A 125 -24.57 10.07 -8.71
CA ARG A 125 -26.00 9.80 -8.53
C ARG A 125 -26.41 8.44 -9.14
N ILE A 126 -25.93 8.11 -10.33
CA ILE A 126 -26.20 6.83 -10.99
C ILE A 126 -25.66 5.67 -10.11
N LEU A 127 -24.40 5.77 -9.69
CA LEU A 127 -23.77 4.77 -8.86
C LEU A 127 -24.50 4.58 -7.52
N MET A 128 -24.77 5.68 -6.81
CA MET A 128 -25.46 5.66 -5.52
C MET A 128 -26.85 5.03 -5.62
N ARG A 129 -27.64 5.42 -6.62
CA ARG A 129 -28.96 4.84 -6.88
C ARG A 129 -28.88 3.33 -7.05
N HIS A 130 -28.00 2.85 -7.92
CA HIS A 130 -27.80 1.42 -8.17
C HIS A 130 -27.42 0.66 -6.89
N LEU A 131 -26.51 1.21 -6.06
CA LEU A 131 -26.05 0.57 -4.85
C LEU A 131 -27.15 0.48 -3.77
N ILE A 132 -28.01 1.50 -3.69
CA ILE A 132 -29.13 1.55 -2.73
C ILE A 132 -30.27 0.64 -3.18
N GLU A 133 -30.60 0.62 -4.46
CA GLU A 133 -31.68 -0.21 -5.01
C GLU A 133 -31.32 -1.71 -5.01
N LYS A 134 -30.04 -2.04 -5.12
CA LYS A 134 -29.55 -3.43 -5.16
C LYS A 134 -28.50 -3.68 -4.07
N PRO A 135 -28.90 -3.71 -2.79
CA PRO A 135 -27.98 -3.91 -1.66
C PRO A 135 -27.54 -5.38 -1.58
N THR A 136 -26.45 -5.71 -2.25
CA THR A 136 -25.80 -7.02 -2.18
C THR A 136 -24.52 -6.96 -1.32
N ALA A 137 -23.99 -8.11 -0.89
CA ALA A 137 -22.71 -8.18 -0.17
C ALA A 137 -21.54 -7.54 -0.93
N GLN A 138 -21.59 -7.49 -2.25
CA GLN A 138 -20.56 -6.82 -3.06
C GLN A 138 -20.82 -5.31 -3.20
N ASN A 139 -22.08 -4.92 -3.45
CA ASN A 139 -22.44 -3.51 -3.61
C ASN A 139 -22.29 -2.72 -2.31
N ILE A 140 -22.55 -3.36 -1.15
CA ILE A 140 -22.45 -2.68 0.16
C ILE A 140 -21.03 -2.16 0.44
N GLY A 141 -19.99 -2.84 0.00
CA GLY A 141 -18.62 -2.37 0.20
C GLY A 141 -18.26 -1.14 -0.63
N VAL A 142 -18.83 -1.00 -1.85
CA VAL A 142 -18.69 0.23 -2.64
C VAL A 142 -19.44 1.37 -1.96
N LEU A 143 -20.65 1.12 -1.47
CA LEU A 143 -21.44 2.10 -0.73
C LEU A 143 -20.73 2.53 0.58
N LEU A 144 -20.13 1.58 1.32
CA LEU A 144 -19.28 1.87 2.47
C LEU A 144 -18.15 2.84 2.10
N ALA A 145 -17.37 2.52 1.05
CA ALA A 145 -16.26 3.38 0.64
C ALA A 145 -16.72 4.80 0.28
N LEU A 146 -17.84 4.93 -0.45
CA LEU A 146 -18.41 6.22 -0.84
C LEU A 146 -18.89 7.05 0.35
N CYS A 147 -19.60 6.41 1.30
CA CYS A 147 -20.20 7.11 2.44
C CYS A 147 -19.21 7.37 3.59
N THR A 148 -18.16 6.55 3.75
CA THR A 148 -17.31 6.56 4.95
C THR A 148 -15.86 6.93 4.68
N GLY A 149 -15.42 6.91 3.44
CA GLY A 149 -14.02 7.08 3.08
C GLY A 149 -13.11 5.91 3.49
N MET A 150 -13.66 4.75 3.76
CA MET A 150 -12.85 3.55 4.08
C MET A 150 -11.98 3.13 2.90
N ARG A 151 -10.75 2.73 3.20
CA ARG A 151 -9.84 2.17 2.20
C ARG A 151 -10.30 0.77 1.79
N ILE A 152 -9.97 0.36 0.56
CA ILE A 152 -10.38 -0.97 0.04
C ILE A 152 -10.00 -2.13 0.96
N GLY A 153 -8.81 -2.08 1.57
CA GLY A 153 -8.36 -3.10 2.53
C GLY A 153 -9.18 -3.11 3.83
N GLU A 154 -9.63 -1.94 4.28
CA GLU A 154 -10.51 -1.79 5.45
C GLU A 154 -11.91 -2.32 5.14
N VAL A 155 -12.44 -1.99 3.96
CA VAL A 155 -13.75 -2.51 3.47
C VAL A 155 -13.73 -4.03 3.36
N CYS A 156 -12.68 -4.61 2.79
CA CYS A 156 -12.54 -6.07 2.64
C CYS A 156 -12.33 -6.80 3.98
N ALA A 157 -11.81 -6.11 5.00
CA ALA A 157 -11.57 -6.67 6.32
C ALA A 157 -12.73 -6.49 7.30
N LEU A 158 -13.72 -5.63 6.97
CA LEU A 158 -14.81 -5.28 7.87
C LEU A 158 -15.67 -6.49 8.22
N GLN A 159 -15.85 -6.72 9.51
CA GLN A 159 -16.71 -7.78 10.04
C GLN A 159 -18.03 -7.21 10.60
N TRP A 160 -19.04 -8.04 10.68
CA TRP A 160 -20.32 -7.62 11.24
C TRP A 160 -20.25 -7.26 12.73
N GLN A 161 -19.31 -7.82 13.47
CA GLN A 161 -19.05 -7.44 14.87
C GLN A 161 -18.48 -6.02 15.04
N ASP A 162 -17.93 -5.44 13.97
CA ASP A 162 -17.41 -4.07 13.94
C ASP A 162 -18.50 -3.04 13.62
N VAL A 163 -19.73 -3.49 13.36
CA VAL A 163 -20.89 -2.64 13.03
C VAL A 163 -21.86 -2.61 14.20
N ASP A 164 -21.85 -1.52 14.95
CA ASP A 164 -22.84 -1.30 16.01
C ASP A 164 -24.12 -0.69 15.44
N PHE A 165 -25.16 -1.53 15.31
CA PHE A 165 -26.46 -1.11 14.81
C PHE A 165 -27.28 -0.28 15.81
N ARG A 166 -26.95 -0.31 17.12
CA ARG A 166 -27.64 0.49 18.14
C ARG A 166 -27.13 1.91 18.14
N GLN A 167 -25.80 2.07 18.17
CA GLN A 167 -25.15 3.37 18.16
C GLN A 167 -24.98 3.94 16.73
N ARG A 168 -25.21 3.12 15.69
CA ARG A 168 -24.97 3.45 14.27
C ARG A 168 -23.53 3.86 14.01
N ILE A 169 -22.60 3.05 14.45
CA ILE A 169 -21.17 3.27 14.32
C ILE A 169 -20.48 2.07 13.65
N ILE A 170 -19.52 2.32 12.80
CA ILE A 170 -18.58 1.34 12.28
C ILE A 170 -17.21 1.62 12.90
N THR A 171 -16.62 0.63 13.56
CA THR A 171 -15.27 0.72 14.10
C THR A 171 -14.27 0.07 13.14
N VAL A 172 -13.34 0.85 12.59
CA VAL A 172 -12.28 0.34 11.69
C VAL A 172 -11.14 -0.23 12.53
N ARG A 173 -11.02 -1.57 12.58
CA ARG A 173 -10.02 -2.29 13.39
C ARG A 173 -8.98 -3.05 12.57
N HIS A 174 -9.33 -3.45 11.36
CA HIS A 174 -8.54 -4.34 10.54
C HIS A 174 -8.40 -3.85 9.10
N THR A 175 -7.34 -4.26 8.46
CA THR A 175 -7.14 -4.09 7.02
C THR A 175 -6.58 -5.38 6.42
N VAL A 176 -7.00 -5.67 5.21
CA VAL A 176 -6.47 -6.77 4.40
C VAL A 176 -5.61 -6.20 3.30
N GLY A 177 -4.45 -6.78 3.12
CA GLY A 177 -3.55 -6.46 2.03
C GLY A 177 -2.95 -7.71 1.41
N ARG A 178 -2.22 -7.54 0.33
CA ARG A 178 -1.45 -8.59 -0.30
C ARG A 178 0.00 -8.16 -0.35
N VAL A 179 0.91 -9.05 0.02
CA VAL A 179 2.36 -8.83 -0.05
C VAL A 179 3.00 -9.96 -0.83
N TYR A 180 4.08 -9.66 -1.53
CA TYR A 180 4.93 -10.68 -2.11
C TYR A 180 5.97 -11.10 -1.08
N ASN A 181 5.95 -12.36 -0.70
CA ASN A 181 6.93 -12.95 0.19
C ASN A 181 8.07 -13.52 -0.66
N CYS A 182 9.24 -12.89 -0.59
CA CYS A 182 10.41 -13.28 -1.37
C CYS A 182 10.97 -14.65 -0.93
N GLU A 183 10.80 -15.03 0.33
CA GLU A 183 11.27 -16.31 0.88
C GLU A 183 10.41 -17.47 0.34
N LEU A 184 9.09 -17.28 0.30
CA LEU A 184 8.15 -18.26 -0.23
C LEU A 184 7.93 -18.14 -1.75
N LYS A 185 8.53 -17.14 -2.40
CA LYS A 185 8.33 -16.81 -3.82
C LYS A 185 6.86 -16.74 -4.24
N SER A 186 6.00 -16.33 -3.34
CA SER A 186 4.55 -16.29 -3.51
C SER A 186 3.93 -15.03 -2.93
N THR A 187 2.71 -14.72 -3.36
CA THR A 187 1.94 -13.63 -2.75
C THR A 187 1.03 -14.19 -1.67
N GLU A 188 1.07 -13.58 -0.50
CA GLU A 188 0.21 -13.94 0.62
C GLU A 188 -0.77 -12.82 0.97
N LYS A 189 -1.98 -13.22 1.41
CA LYS A 189 -2.97 -12.31 1.96
C LYS A 189 -2.68 -12.13 3.45
N ILE A 190 -2.46 -10.90 3.85
CA ILE A 190 -2.20 -10.58 5.26
C ILE A 190 -3.34 -9.77 5.85
N HIS A 191 -3.75 -10.16 7.05
CA HIS A 191 -4.58 -9.37 7.93
C HIS A 191 -3.69 -8.59 8.88
N SER A 192 -3.83 -7.29 8.93
CA SER A 192 -3.04 -6.44 9.81
C SER A 192 -3.90 -5.41 10.51
N SER A 193 -3.42 -4.94 11.65
CA SER A 193 -3.94 -3.72 12.25
C SER A 193 -3.67 -2.52 11.33
N PRO A 194 -4.48 -1.48 11.36
CA PRO A 194 -4.24 -0.26 10.62
C PRO A 194 -2.82 0.29 10.84
N LYS A 195 -2.26 0.98 9.82
CA LYS A 195 -0.84 1.43 9.83
C LYS A 195 -0.52 2.46 10.92
N THR A 196 -1.49 3.25 11.33
CA THR A 196 -1.31 4.36 12.29
C THR A 196 -2.44 4.37 13.31
N ARG A 197 -2.21 4.99 14.48
CA ARG A 197 -3.23 5.20 15.51
C ARG A 197 -4.48 5.92 14.96
N ASN A 198 -4.30 6.87 14.05
CA ASN A 198 -5.39 7.59 13.37
C ASN A 198 -6.20 6.74 12.38
N SER A 199 -5.77 5.53 12.09
CA SER A 199 -6.53 4.60 11.24
C SER A 199 -7.53 3.74 12.05
N TYR A 200 -7.36 3.66 13.38
CA TYR A 200 -8.41 3.21 14.29
C TYR A 200 -9.39 4.36 14.45
N ARG A 201 -10.60 4.19 13.95
CA ARG A 201 -11.59 5.26 14.00
C ARG A 201 -12.99 4.70 14.01
N ASP A 202 -13.87 5.41 14.68
CA ASP A 202 -15.29 5.20 14.63
C ASP A 202 -15.90 6.11 13.55
N ILE A 203 -16.80 5.54 12.75
CA ILE A 203 -17.43 6.22 11.63
C ILE A 203 -18.94 6.15 11.83
N PRO A 204 -19.65 7.29 11.89
CA PRO A 204 -21.09 7.29 11.97
C PRO A 204 -21.73 6.77 10.68
N ILE A 205 -22.81 5.98 10.83
CA ILE A 205 -23.52 5.36 9.71
C ILE A 205 -24.69 6.27 9.32
N SER A 206 -24.69 6.74 8.06
CA SER A 206 -25.81 7.50 7.50
C SER A 206 -27.09 6.64 7.39
N LYS A 207 -28.26 7.28 7.36
CA LYS A 207 -29.58 6.61 7.32
C LYS A 207 -29.67 5.59 6.17
N HIS A 208 -29.25 5.95 4.97
CA HIS A 208 -29.33 5.07 3.79
C HIS A 208 -28.37 3.87 3.91
N LEU A 209 -27.13 4.13 4.30
CA LEU A 209 -26.13 3.07 4.50
C LEU A 209 -26.60 2.09 5.59
N PHE A 210 -27.20 2.59 6.68
CA PHE A 210 -27.74 1.78 7.76
C PHE A 210 -28.82 0.79 7.27
N GLN A 211 -29.76 1.27 6.45
CA GLN A 211 -30.81 0.42 5.90
C GLN A 211 -30.24 -0.66 4.98
N CYS A 212 -29.32 -0.30 4.09
CA CYS A 212 -28.64 -1.25 3.21
C CYS A 212 -27.84 -2.30 4.00
N LEU A 213 -27.12 -1.90 5.06
CA LEU A 213 -26.39 -2.81 5.94
C LEU A 213 -27.35 -3.79 6.63
N LYS A 214 -28.49 -3.33 7.16
CA LYS A 214 -29.50 -4.21 7.75
C LYS A 214 -30.05 -5.24 6.76
N THR A 215 -30.32 -4.83 5.52
CA THR A 215 -30.80 -5.72 4.46
C THR A 215 -29.78 -6.80 4.14
N VAL A 216 -28.52 -6.43 3.95
CA VAL A 216 -27.43 -7.38 3.64
C VAL A 216 -27.17 -8.31 4.85
N LYS A 217 -27.19 -7.80 6.09
CA LYS A 217 -26.97 -8.60 7.29
C LYS A 217 -27.99 -9.73 7.44
N LYS A 218 -29.26 -9.50 7.10
CA LYS A 218 -30.34 -10.51 7.21
C LYS A 218 -30.08 -11.78 6.39
N VAL A 219 -29.37 -11.64 5.25
CA VAL A 219 -29.11 -12.74 4.31
C VAL A 219 -27.65 -13.20 4.32
N SER A 220 -26.82 -12.57 5.15
CA SER A 220 -25.38 -12.87 5.21
C SER A 220 -25.10 -14.04 6.16
N ALA A 221 -24.49 -15.09 5.64
CA ALA A 221 -23.91 -16.18 6.44
C ALA A 221 -22.42 -15.95 6.76
N SER A 222 -21.78 -14.98 6.11
CA SER A 222 -20.36 -14.64 6.31
C SER A 222 -20.15 -13.79 7.56
N PRO A 223 -19.06 -13.95 8.31
CA PRO A 223 -18.65 -13.01 9.36
C PRO A 223 -18.25 -11.65 8.79
N TYR A 224 -17.88 -11.57 7.50
CA TYR A 224 -17.47 -10.35 6.83
C TYR A 224 -18.66 -9.65 6.17
N VAL A 225 -18.62 -8.31 6.18
CA VAL A 225 -19.66 -7.48 5.55
C VAL A 225 -19.61 -7.60 4.02
N VAL A 226 -18.40 -7.72 3.47
CA VAL A 226 -18.17 -7.84 2.04
C VAL A 226 -17.66 -9.24 1.72
N GLY A 227 -18.55 -10.09 1.27
CA GLY A 227 -18.20 -11.45 0.91
C GLY A 227 -19.32 -12.44 1.23
N SER A 228 -19.14 -13.67 0.77
CA SER A 228 -20.10 -14.78 0.95
C SER A 228 -19.48 -16.01 1.60
N SER A 229 -18.25 -15.90 2.10
CA SER A 229 -17.49 -17.00 2.68
C SER A 229 -16.98 -16.65 4.07
N GLU A 230 -16.41 -17.62 4.78
CA GLU A 230 -15.76 -17.42 6.07
C GLU A 230 -14.48 -16.58 5.98
N HIS A 231 -13.99 -16.32 4.77
CA HIS A 231 -12.78 -15.55 4.55
C HIS A 231 -13.06 -14.14 4.04
N SER A 232 -12.22 -13.20 4.47
CA SER A 232 -12.25 -11.82 3.97
C SER A 232 -12.10 -11.76 2.44
N LYS A 233 -12.77 -10.82 1.79
CA LYS A 233 -12.65 -10.61 0.36
C LYS A 233 -11.23 -10.16 -0.01
N GLU A 234 -10.71 -10.65 -1.12
CA GLU A 234 -9.44 -10.25 -1.68
C GLU A 234 -9.55 -8.83 -2.30
N PRO A 235 -8.72 -7.84 -1.87
CA PRO A 235 -8.81 -6.47 -2.37
C PRO A 235 -8.62 -6.33 -3.88
N ARG A 236 -7.78 -7.19 -4.51
CA ARG A 236 -7.60 -7.21 -5.95
C ARG A 236 -8.89 -7.64 -6.66
N SER A 237 -9.44 -8.77 -6.27
CA SER A 237 -10.70 -9.28 -6.82
C SER A 237 -11.86 -8.31 -6.59
N TYR A 238 -11.84 -7.57 -5.46
CA TYR A 238 -12.85 -6.57 -5.19
C TYR A 238 -12.71 -5.32 -6.06
N ARG A 239 -11.47 -4.92 -6.38
CA ARG A 239 -11.18 -3.87 -7.35
C ARG A 239 -11.66 -4.22 -8.76
N ASP A 240 -11.45 -5.48 -9.16
CA ASP A 240 -11.93 -6.00 -10.44
C ASP A 240 -13.48 -6.01 -10.50
N TYR A 241 -14.14 -6.33 -9.38
CA TYR A 241 -15.60 -6.19 -9.28
C TYR A 241 -16.05 -4.74 -9.48
N PHE A 242 -15.40 -3.79 -8.79
CA PHE A 242 -15.72 -2.37 -8.91
C PHE A 242 -15.55 -1.85 -10.34
N SER A 243 -14.46 -2.23 -11.02
CA SER A 243 -14.22 -1.88 -12.42
C SER A 243 -15.33 -2.40 -13.34
N ARG A 244 -15.76 -3.66 -13.16
CA ARG A 244 -16.89 -4.24 -13.92
C ARG A 244 -18.21 -3.55 -13.61
N LEU A 245 -18.42 -3.12 -12.35
CA LEU A 245 -19.62 -2.37 -11.95
C LEU A 245 -19.69 -1.02 -12.67
N LEU A 246 -18.58 -0.25 -12.69
CA LEU A 246 -18.51 1.03 -13.39
C LEU A 246 -18.79 0.85 -14.89
N LYS A 247 -18.18 -0.15 -15.52
CA LYS A 247 -18.43 -0.47 -16.95
C LYS A 247 -19.89 -0.79 -17.22
N ARG A 248 -20.55 -1.56 -16.36
CA ARG A 248 -21.99 -1.92 -16.48
C ARG A 248 -22.90 -0.71 -16.37
N LEU A 249 -22.51 0.30 -15.60
CA LEU A 249 -23.28 1.53 -15.38
C LEU A 249 -22.90 2.65 -16.35
N ASP A 250 -22.04 2.36 -17.34
CA ASP A 250 -21.51 3.36 -18.27
C ASP A 250 -20.86 4.56 -17.55
N ILE A 251 -20.09 4.25 -16.50
CA ILE A 251 -19.36 5.24 -15.72
C ILE A 251 -17.87 5.11 -16.07
N PRO A 252 -17.14 6.22 -16.31
CA PRO A 252 -15.71 6.21 -16.55
C PRO A 252 -14.93 5.50 -15.45
N GLN A 253 -13.87 4.76 -15.83
CA GLN A 253 -13.02 4.05 -14.88
C GLN A 253 -12.33 5.03 -13.94
N ILE A 254 -12.49 4.79 -12.66
CA ILE A 254 -11.81 5.53 -11.59
C ILE A 254 -11.14 4.55 -10.62
N VAL A 255 -10.16 5.04 -9.88
CA VAL A 255 -9.52 4.26 -8.82
C VAL A 255 -10.47 4.19 -7.61
N PHE A 256 -10.63 3.01 -7.02
CA PHE A 256 -11.51 2.79 -5.85
C PHE A 256 -11.28 3.80 -4.72
N HIS A 257 -10.06 4.27 -4.54
CA HIS A 257 -9.73 5.23 -3.48
C HIS A 257 -10.18 6.67 -3.77
N VAL A 258 -10.30 7.07 -5.03
CA VAL A 258 -10.76 8.41 -5.44
C VAL A 258 -12.26 8.60 -5.18
N SER A 259 -13.02 7.51 -5.16
CA SER A 259 -14.45 7.54 -4.85
C SER A 259 -14.73 8.10 -3.43
N SER A 260 -13.78 7.97 -2.50
CA SER A 260 -13.91 8.41 -1.11
C SER A 260 -13.56 9.88 -0.84
N HIS A 261 -12.94 10.58 -1.80
CA HIS A 261 -12.54 12.00 -1.62
C HIS A 261 -13.69 12.99 -1.87
N ASN A 262 -14.73 12.56 -2.56
CA ASN A 262 -15.95 13.34 -2.72
C ASN A 262 -16.92 12.98 -1.59
N LYS A 263 -16.75 13.62 -0.41
CA LYS A 263 -17.75 13.52 0.67
C LYS A 263 -19.11 13.96 0.15
N ILE A 264 -20.03 13.01 -0.01
CA ILE A 264 -21.38 13.25 -0.56
C ILE A 264 -22.36 13.68 0.55
N PHE A 265 -21.90 13.71 1.82
CA PHE A 265 -22.73 14.15 2.96
C PHE A 265 -21.86 14.77 4.06
#